data_f54a06972fc24d93bc5ac8c486e6da10
#
_entry.id   f54a06972fc24d93bc5ac8c486e6da10
#
_cell.length_a   1.000
_cell.length_b   1.000
_cell.length_c   1.000
_cell.angle_alpha   90.00
_cell.angle_beta   90.00
_cell.angle_gamma   90.00
#
_symmetry.space_group_name_H-M   'P 1'
#
loop_
_entity.id
_entity.type
_entity.pdbx_description
1 polymer ?
#
loop_
_entity_poly.entity_id
_entity_poly.type
_entity_poly.pdbx_seq_one_letter_code
_entity_poly.pdbx_strand_id
1 'polypeptide(L)'
;SDVYKRQEQLCLRASKRGVPVITVRPGVLGGNARSKYVPNEDSFMWRMFVGCQQLGYVPNLSSSAMTETPADWFSEIFGKLISSPRTWKSNYHAFHIRNERPVEMDTMPTLAGHTRPKAVSHDAWVDAFNKEASNPHSTNLLTPLRHFVAKGELAHLPHFDQSRTKEVLGDAWSECPPYQFDFAL
;
A
#
# COMPACT_ATOMS: atom_id res chain seq x y z
N SER A 1 15.16 -1.64 -3.44
CA SER A 1 16.40 -1.77 -2.69
C SER A 1 17.12 -3.05 -3.09
N ASP A 2 18.45 -3.06 -3.06
CA ASP A 2 19.29 -4.20 -3.52
C ASP A 2 19.07 -5.46 -2.67
N VAL A 3 18.62 -5.31 -1.44
CA VAL A 3 18.30 -6.43 -0.55
C VAL A 3 17.17 -7.29 -1.12
N TYR A 4 16.06 -6.69 -1.53
CA TYR A 4 14.91 -7.43 -2.10
C TYR A 4 15.29 -8.11 -3.43
N LYS A 5 16.09 -7.44 -4.26
CA LYS A 5 16.59 -8.04 -5.51
C LYS A 5 17.44 -9.28 -5.24
N ARG A 6 18.30 -9.25 -4.22
CA ARG A 6 19.13 -10.40 -3.81
C ARG A 6 18.28 -11.55 -3.28
N GLN A 7 17.25 -11.26 -2.48
CA GLN A 7 16.33 -12.27 -1.97
C GLN A 7 15.59 -12.98 -3.11
N GLU A 8 15.05 -12.24 -4.06
CA GLU A 8 14.40 -12.82 -5.23
C GLU A 8 15.36 -13.65 -6.09
N GLN A 9 16.62 -13.23 -6.24
CA GLN A 9 17.65 -14.01 -6.94
C GLN A 9 17.96 -15.33 -6.23
N LEU A 10 17.98 -15.33 -4.89
CA LEU A 10 18.17 -16.56 -4.11
C LEU A 10 17.00 -17.53 -4.32
N CYS A 11 15.77 -17.02 -4.27
CA CYS A 11 14.57 -17.79 -4.58
C CYS A 11 14.62 -18.39 -6.00
N LEU A 12 14.99 -17.60 -6.98
CA LEU A 12 15.14 -18.07 -8.36
C LEU A 12 16.23 -19.16 -8.51
N ARG A 13 17.35 -19.02 -7.80
CA ARG A 13 18.40 -20.07 -7.79
C ARG A 13 17.91 -21.36 -7.12
N ALA A 14 17.12 -21.25 -6.06
CA ALA A 14 16.49 -22.42 -5.43
C ALA A 14 15.52 -23.12 -6.39
N SER A 15 14.70 -22.36 -7.10
CA SER A 15 13.79 -22.88 -8.12
C SER A 15 14.53 -23.67 -9.22
N LYS A 16 15.66 -23.15 -9.71
CA LYS A 16 16.51 -23.84 -10.69
C LYS A 16 17.10 -25.17 -10.18
N ARG A 17 17.09 -25.41 -8.88
CA ARG A 17 17.53 -26.65 -8.24
C ARG A 17 16.37 -27.58 -7.90
N GLY A 18 15.16 -27.30 -8.43
CA GLY A 18 13.97 -28.12 -8.22
C GLY A 18 13.17 -27.78 -6.96
N VAL A 19 13.50 -26.74 -6.21
CA VAL A 19 12.68 -26.27 -5.09
C VAL A 19 11.47 -25.52 -5.66
N PRO A 20 10.22 -25.91 -5.33
CA PRO A 20 9.05 -25.16 -5.77
C PRO A 20 9.01 -23.79 -5.08
N VAL A 21 9.19 -22.71 -5.84
CA VAL A 21 9.24 -21.34 -5.34
C VAL A 21 8.39 -20.44 -6.23
N ILE A 22 7.57 -19.63 -5.61
CA ILE A 22 6.93 -18.47 -6.23
C ILE A 22 7.24 -17.22 -5.40
N THR A 23 7.36 -16.09 -6.06
CA THR A 23 7.47 -14.78 -5.44
C THR A 23 6.14 -14.08 -5.57
N VAL A 24 5.57 -13.63 -4.45
CA VAL A 24 4.36 -12.81 -4.46
C VAL A 24 4.72 -11.40 -4.02
N ARG A 25 4.34 -10.43 -4.84
CA ARG A 25 4.59 -9.01 -4.59
C ARG A 25 3.26 -8.34 -4.28
N PRO A 26 2.95 -8.09 -3.00
CA PRO A 26 1.78 -7.32 -2.62
C PRO A 26 1.97 -5.85 -3.02
N GLY A 27 0.86 -5.14 -3.19
CA GLY A 27 0.88 -3.69 -3.08
C GLY A 27 1.19 -3.24 -1.64
N VAL A 28 0.99 -1.99 -1.35
CA VAL A 28 1.03 -1.52 0.04
C VAL A 28 -0.12 -2.21 0.78
N LEU A 29 0.21 -3.07 1.75
CA LEU A 29 -0.79 -3.75 2.55
C LEU A 29 -1.35 -2.78 3.59
N GLY A 30 -2.67 -2.72 3.65
CA GLY A 30 -3.40 -1.89 4.57
C GLY A 30 -4.24 -2.67 5.57
N GLY A 31 -5.29 -2.03 6.04
CA GLY A 31 -6.22 -2.61 6.99
C GLY A 31 -7.07 -3.73 6.37
N ASN A 32 -8.12 -4.11 7.07
CA ASN A 32 -9.05 -5.15 6.67
C ASN A 32 -10.35 -4.53 6.14
N ALA A 33 -10.72 -4.83 4.90
CA ALA A 33 -11.90 -4.26 4.28
C ALA A 33 -13.23 -4.72 4.93
N ARG A 34 -13.26 -5.93 5.50
CA ARG A 34 -14.48 -6.50 6.12
C ARG A 34 -14.65 -6.07 7.57
N SER A 35 -13.58 -6.16 8.38
CA SER A 35 -13.62 -5.81 9.81
C SER A 35 -13.32 -4.34 10.09
N LYS A 36 -12.86 -3.62 9.04
CA LYS A 36 -12.45 -2.21 9.15
C LYS A 36 -11.33 -1.96 10.17
N TYR A 37 -10.66 -3.01 10.59
CA TYR A 37 -9.59 -2.97 11.57
C TYR A 37 -8.28 -2.56 10.91
N VAL A 38 -7.53 -1.65 11.54
CA VAL A 38 -6.20 -1.22 11.14
C VAL A 38 -5.17 -1.82 12.11
N PRO A 39 -4.54 -2.95 11.77
CA PRO A 39 -3.71 -3.69 12.73
C PRO A 39 -2.33 -3.07 12.96
N ASN A 40 -1.90 -2.11 12.13
CA ASN A 40 -0.55 -1.56 12.19
C ASN A 40 -0.55 -0.03 12.10
N GLU A 41 -0.57 0.61 13.25
CA GLU A 41 -0.49 2.06 13.38
C GLU A 41 0.87 2.64 12.92
N ASP A 42 1.89 1.78 12.79
CA ASP A 42 3.21 2.14 12.27
C ASP A 42 3.29 2.06 10.75
N SER A 43 2.23 1.62 10.08
CA SER A 43 2.23 1.52 8.62
C SER A 43 2.39 2.90 7.96
N PHE A 44 3.05 2.91 6.81
CA PHE A 44 3.25 4.13 6.02
C PHE A 44 1.91 4.84 5.73
N MET A 45 0.88 4.08 5.32
CA MET A 45 -0.42 4.64 4.95
C MET A 45 -1.16 5.21 6.17
N TRP A 46 -1.14 4.50 7.30
CA TRP A 46 -1.72 5.00 8.54
C TRP A 46 -1.07 6.31 8.98
N ARG A 47 0.27 6.34 9.02
CA ARG A 47 1.02 7.54 9.37
C ARG A 47 0.73 8.72 8.43
N MET A 48 0.66 8.47 7.12
CA MET A 48 0.28 9.48 6.13
C MET A 48 -1.12 10.01 6.40
N PHE A 49 -2.06 9.13 6.60
CA PHE A 49 -3.46 9.48 6.79
C PHE A 49 -3.69 10.29 8.09
N VAL A 50 -3.27 9.75 9.22
CA VAL A 50 -3.44 10.42 10.52
C VAL A 50 -2.62 11.70 10.59
N GLY A 51 -1.38 11.64 10.12
CA GLY A 51 -0.49 12.79 10.15
C GLY A 51 -0.96 13.95 9.27
N CYS A 52 -1.58 13.68 8.12
CA CYS A 52 -2.23 14.72 7.33
C CYS A 52 -3.42 15.36 8.07
N GLN A 53 -4.20 14.59 8.82
CA GLN A 53 -5.28 15.14 9.64
C GLN A 53 -4.74 15.96 10.81
N GLN A 54 -3.68 15.52 11.47
CA GLN A 54 -2.99 16.27 12.50
C GLN A 54 -2.39 17.58 11.96
N LEU A 55 -1.87 17.54 10.73
CA LEU A 55 -1.32 18.71 10.04
C LEU A 55 -2.41 19.68 9.57
N GLY A 56 -3.64 19.20 9.34
CA GLY A 56 -4.74 19.96 8.76
C GLY A 56 -4.66 20.14 7.23
N TYR A 57 -3.68 19.51 6.59
CA TYR A 57 -3.46 19.59 5.15
C TYR A 57 -3.20 18.22 4.53
N VAL A 58 -3.71 18.03 3.32
CA VAL A 58 -3.46 16.86 2.50
C VAL A 58 -2.92 17.29 1.12
N PRO A 59 -1.91 16.60 0.56
CA PRO A 59 -1.42 16.94 -0.75
C PRO A 59 -2.45 16.58 -1.82
N ASN A 60 -2.69 17.49 -2.76
CA ASN A 60 -3.46 17.19 -3.96
C ASN A 60 -2.58 16.29 -4.88
N LEU A 61 -2.65 14.98 -4.63
CA LEU A 61 -1.97 14.00 -5.46
C LEU A 61 -2.91 13.59 -6.59
N SER A 62 -2.36 13.44 -7.80
CA SER A 62 -3.13 12.84 -8.88
C SER A 62 -3.61 11.44 -8.42
N SER A 63 -4.86 11.11 -8.69
CA SER A 63 -5.58 9.92 -8.23
C SER A 63 -4.86 8.57 -8.46
N SER A 64 -3.83 8.53 -9.28
CA SER A 64 -3.05 7.33 -9.57
C SER A 64 -1.89 7.05 -8.59
N ALA A 65 -1.64 7.94 -7.63
CA ALA A 65 -0.40 7.91 -6.88
C ALA A 65 -0.37 6.90 -5.74
N MET A 66 -1.49 6.60 -5.09
CA MET A 66 -1.50 5.73 -3.92
C MET A 66 -2.58 4.67 -4.03
N THR A 67 -2.17 3.42 -3.87
CA THR A 67 -3.11 2.29 -3.77
C THR A 67 -2.79 1.50 -2.52
N GLU A 68 -3.80 1.13 -1.78
CA GLU A 68 -3.66 0.27 -0.62
C GLU A 68 -4.44 -1.02 -0.84
N THR A 69 -3.83 -2.13 -0.50
CA THR A 69 -4.38 -3.47 -0.70
C THR A 69 -4.90 -4.00 0.64
N PRO A 70 -6.21 -4.24 0.79
CA PRO A 70 -6.76 -4.80 2.01
C PRO A 70 -6.13 -6.14 2.34
N ALA A 71 -5.69 -6.31 3.58
CA ALA A 71 -4.96 -7.51 4.01
C ALA A 71 -5.81 -8.78 3.93
N ASP A 72 -7.12 -8.70 4.19
CA ASP A 72 -8.05 -9.83 4.09
C ASP A 72 -8.28 -10.26 2.65
N TRP A 73 -8.46 -9.33 1.72
CA TRP A 73 -8.57 -9.65 0.31
C TRP A 73 -7.26 -10.20 -0.24
N PHE A 74 -6.12 -9.57 0.11
CA PHE A 74 -4.81 -10.10 -0.26
C PHE A 74 -4.64 -11.54 0.22
N SER A 75 -4.97 -11.83 1.48
CA SER A 75 -4.82 -13.16 2.07
C SER A 75 -5.71 -14.20 1.38
N GLU A 76 -6.93 -13.82 0.98
CA GLU A 76 -7.83 -14.68 0.23
C GLU A 76 -7.24 -15.03 -1.15
N ILE A 77 -6.82 -14.03 -1.92
CA ILE A 77 -6.23 -14.24 -3.24
C ILE A 77 -4.91 -15.02 -3.13
N PHE A 78 -4.07 -14.70 -2.15
CA PHE A 78 -2.84 -15.43 -1.89
C PHE A 78 -3.11 -16.90 -1.55
N GLY A 79 -4.08 -17.18 -0.70
CA GLY A 79 -4.50 -18.54 -0.37
C GLY A 79 -4.96 -19.33 -1.59
N LYS A 80 -5.80 -18.72 -2.44
CA LYS A 80 -6.23 -19.32 -3.72
C LYS A 80 -5.03 -19.58 -4.65
N LEU A 81 -4.08 -18.64 -4.72
CA LEU A 81 -2.90 -18.76 -5.57
C LEU A 81 -2.02 -19.92 -5.16
N ILE A 82 -1.66 -20.05 -3.88
CA ILE A 82 -0.77 -21.11 -3.42
C ILE A 82 -1.44 -22.49 -3.44
N SER A 83 -2.77 -22.55 -3.33
CA SER A 83 -3.55 -23.80 -3.39
C SER A 83 -3.85 -24.25 -4.82
N SER A 84 -3.65 -23.41 -5.82
CA SER A 84 -3.94 -23.73 -7.21
C SER A 84 -2.83 -24.60 -7.82
N PRO A 85 -3.13 -25.80 -8.35
CA PRO A 85 -2.15 -26.58 -9.10
C PRO A 85 -1.62 -25.86 -10.35
N ARG A 86 -2.40 -24.94 -10.93
CA ARG A 86 -1.97 -24.12 -12.07
C ARG A 86 -0.79 -23.22 -11.74
N THR A 87 -0.73 -22.69 -10.51
CA THR A 87 0.38 -21.85 -10.04
C THR A 87 1.71 -22.61 -10.14
N TRP A 88 1.75 -23.83 -9.64
CA TRP A 88 2.96 -24.67 -9.58
C TRP A 88 3.35 -25.28 -10.93
N LYS A 89 2.38 -25.39 -11.85
CA LYS A 89 2.62 -25.85 -13.24
C LYS A 89 2.92 -24.71 -14.19
N SER A 90 2.69 -23.47 -13.78
CA SER A 90 2.98 -22.30 -14.62
C SER A 90 4.49 -22.06 -14.74
N ASN A 91 4.88 -21.40 -15.83
CA ASN A 91 6.25 -20.91 -16.00
C ASN A 91 6.50 -19.57 -15.29
N TYR A 92 5.52 -19.11 -14.51
CA TYR A 92 5.61 -17.84 -13.80
C TYR A 92 6.22 -18.04 -12.43
N HIS A 93 7.23 -17.21 -12.12
CA HIS A 93 7.90 -17.22 -10.83
C HIS A 93 7.52 -16.02 -9.95
N ALA A 94 6.85 -15.02 -10.51
CA ALA A 94 6.44 -13.82 -9.79
C ALA A 94 5.00 -13.45 -10.12
N PHE A 95 4.24 -13.17 -9.06
CA PHE A 95 2.84 -12.79 -9.10
C PHE A 95 2.64 -11.48 -8.37
N HIS A 96 1.81 -10.59 -8.90
CA HIS A 96 1.40 -9.38 -8.23
C HIS A 96 -0.04 -9.52 -7.73
N ILE A 97 -0.29 -9.09 -6.51
CA ILE A 97 -1.62 -9.04 -5.91
C ILE A 97 -1.76 -7.67 -5.26
N ARG A 98 -2.52 -6.79 -5.88
CA ARG A 98 -2.70 -5.42 -5.39
C ARG A 98 -4.07 -4.88 -5.74
N ASN A 99 -4.54 -3.94 -4.94
CA ASN A 99 -5.66 -3.12 -5.32
C ASN A 99 -5.25 -2.16 -6.46
N GLU A 100 -6.03 -2.12 -7.54
CA GLU A 100 -5.79 -1.21 -8.66
C GLU A 100 -6.53 0.11 -8.49
N ARG A 101 -7.41 0.21 -7.51
CA ARG A 101 -8.17 1.43 -7.22
C ARG A 101 -7.30 2.39 -6.40
N PRO A 102 -7.19 3.66 -6.83
CA PRO A 102 -6.45 4.64 -6.05
C PRO A 102 -7.17 4.92 -4.72
N VAL A 103 -6.38 5.28 -3.72
CA VAL A 103 -6.88 5.85 -2.47
C VAL A 103 -6.91 7.36 -2.65
N GLU A 104 -8.10 7.93 -2.58
CA GLU A 104 -8.29 9.38 -2.64
C GLU A 104 -8.16 9.95 -1.23
N MET A 105 -7.05 10.64 -0.99
CA MET A 105 -6.72 11.18 0.34
C MET A 105 -7.72 12.23 0.83
N ASP A 106 -8.35 12.95 -0.08
CA ASP A 106 -9.36 13.98 0.22
C ASP A 106 -10.75 13.41 0.54
N THR A 107 -11.03 12.17 0.12
CA THR A 107 -12.29 11.46 0.42
C THR A 107 -12.20 10.60 1.68
N MET A 108 -11.04 10.49 2.30
CA MET A 108 -10.85 9.69 3.50
C MET A 108 -11.69 10.21 4.67
N PRO A 109 -12.23 9.33 5.52
CA PRO A 109 -13.05 9.74 6.67
C PRO A 109 -12.22 10.58 7.65
N THR A 110 -12.89 11.51 8.30
CA THR A 110 -12.26 12.32 9.36
C THR A 110 -12.24 11.52 10.66
N LEU A 111 -11.07 11.40 11.28
CA LEU A 111 -10.93 10.74 12.58
C LEU A 111 -11.62 11.53 13.68
N ALA A 112 -12.08 10.84 14.71
CA ALA A 112 -12.64 11.47 15.89
C ALA A 112 -11.64 12.47 16.50
N GLY A 113 -12.13 13.67 16.83
CA GLY A 113 -11.30 14.74 17.38
C GLY A 113 -10.45 15.52 16.36
N HIS A 114 -10.50 15.15 15.07
CA HIS A 114 -9.81 15.87 14.00
C HIS A 114 -10.79 16.61 13.08
N THR A 115 -10.28 17.59 12.35
CA THR A 115 -11.00 18.26 11.27
C THR A 115 -10.56 17.69 9.92
N ARG A 116 -11.48 17.72 8.93
CA ARG A 116 -11.13 17.30 7.58
C ARG A 116 -9.97 18.14 7.05
N PRO A 117 -8.87 17.53 6.60
CA PRO A 117 -7.72 18.26 6.11
C PRO A 117 -8.06 18.98 4.79
N LYS A 118 -7.48 20.14 4.59
CA LYS A 118 -7.64 20.91 3.36
C LYS A 118 -6.68 20.39 2.29
N ALA A 119 -7.21 20.11 1.09
CA ALA A 119 -6.36 19.77 -0.06
C ALA A 119 -5.58 21.02 -0.51
N VAL A 120 -4.26 20.87 -0.64
CA VAL A 120 -3.32 21.91 -1.07
C VAL A 120 -2.35 21.38 -2.11
N SER A 121 -1.62 22.26 -2.79
CA SER A 121 -0.54 21.84 -3.69
C SER A 121 0.51 21.02 -2.95
N HIS A 122 1.23 20.15 -3.66
CA HIS A 122 2.30 19.35 -3.06
C HIS A 122 3.34 20.21 -2.34
N ASP A 123 3.76 21.31 -2.97
CA ASP A 123 4.76 22.22 -2.39
C ASP A 123 4.25 22.88 -1.09
N ALA A 124 3.01 23.38 -1.09
CA ALA A 124 2.40 23.97 0.09
C ALA A 124 2.24 22.94 1.24
N TRP A 125 1.97 21.68 0.89
CA TRP A 125 1.92 20.60 1.87
C TRP A 125 3.32 20.28 2.42
N VAL A 126 4.35 20.22 1.58
CA VAL A 126 5.74 20.00 2.00
C VAL A 126 6.22 21.13 2.92
N ASP A 127 5.88 22.39 2.61
CA ASP A 127 6.23 23.53 3.44
C ASP A 127 5.56 23.46 4.83
N ALA A 128 4.27 23.15 4.88
CA ALA A 128 3.54 22.96 6.11
C ALA A 128 4.13 21.83 6.95
N PHE A 129 4.46 20.71 6.30
CA PHE A 129 5.11 19.57 6.93
C PHE A 129 6.49 19.91 7.49
N ASN A 130 7.34 20.60 6.72
CA ASN A 130 8.68 20.99 7.16
C ASN A 130 8.62 21.93 8.38
N LYS A 131 7.65 22.83 8.42
CA LYS A 131 7.40 23.71 9.56
C LYS A 131 7.03 22.89 10.81
N GLU A 132 6.13 21.93 10.67
CA GLU A 132 5.73 21.02 11.75
C GLU A 132 6.90 20.14 12.21
N ALA A 133 7.64 19.55 11.29
CA ALA A 133 8.79 18.68 11.58
C ALA A 133 9.99 19.44 12.20
N SER A 134 10.02 20.76 12.10
CA SER A 134 11.01 21.61 12.78
C SER A 134 10.69 21.84 14.25
N ASN A 135 9.48 21.51 14.69
CA ASN A 135 9.10 21.57 16.10
C ASN A 135 9.65 20.34 16.84
N PRO A 136 10.59 20.49 17.80
CA PRO A 136 11.17 19.37 18.51
C PRO A 136 10.17 18.61 19.40
N HIS A 137 9.02 19.20 19.66
CA HIS A 137 7.94 18.59 20.44
C HIS A 137 6.78 18.07 19.58
N SER A 138 6.97 18.04 18.25
CA SER A 138 5.93 17.53 17.35
C SER A 138 5.67 16.05 17.58
N THR A 139 4.40 15.72 17.77
CA THR A 139 3.88 14.34 17.82
C THR A 139 3.20 13.93 16.53
N ASN A 140 3.35 14.71 15.45
CA ASN A 140 2.73 14.43 14.18
C ASN A 140 3.29 13.14 13.58
N LEU A 141 2.40 12.24 13.18
CA LEU A 141 2.77 10.92 12.65
C LEU A 141 3.44 10.96 11.27
N LEU A 142 3.44 12.09 10.58
CA LEU A 142 4.25 12.28 9.36
C LEU A 142 5.74 12.43 9.66
N THR A 143 6.12 12.87 10.85
CA THR A 143 7.52 13.17 11.17
C THR A 143 8.51 12.04 10.85
N PRO A 144 8.21 10.75 11.13
CA PRO A 144 9.07 9.63 10.72
C PRO A 144 9.17 9.45 9.19
N LEU A 145 8.23 10.00 8.42
CA LEU A 145 8.20 9.87 6.96
C LEU A 145 8.98 10.99 6.24
N ARG A 146 9.71 11.83 6.98
CA ARG A 146 10.41 13.02 6.45
C ARG A 146 11.26 12.73 5.21
N HIS A 147 11.94 11.60 5.16
CA HIS A 147 12.77 11.25 4.01
C HIS A 147 11.97 10.95 2.74
N PHE A 148 10.77 10.38 2.88
CA PHE A 148 9.87 10.12 1.74
C PHE A 148 9.26 11.42 1.22
N VAL A 149 8.84 12.28 2.13
CA VAL A 149 8.23 13.57 1.80
C VAL A 149 9.24 14.45 1.06
N ALA A 150 10.47 14.56 1.57
CA ALA A 150 11.51 15.41 0.99
C ALA A 150 11.95 14.98 -0.43
N LYS A 151 11.79 13.71 -0.79
CA LYS A 151 12.20 13.18 -2.10
C LYS A 151 11.13 13.27 -3.17
N GLY A 152 9.90 13.67 -2.85
CA GLY A 152 8.78 13.69 -3.79
C GLY A 152 8.41 12.29 -4.33
N GLU A 153 8.88 11.20 -3.70
CA GLU A 153 8.70 9.83 -4.16
C GLU A 153 7.22 9.37 -4.11
N LEU A 154 6.34 10.15 -3.49
CA LEU A 154 4.91 9.87 -3.41
C LEU A 154 4.20 10.00 -4.77
N ALA A 155 4.80 10.69 -5.73
CA ALA A 155 4.13 11.03 -6.99
C ALA A 155 4.17 9.93 -8.06
N HIS A 156 5.00 8.89 -7.92
CA HIS A 156 5.28 7.94 -9.01
C HIS A 156 5.38 6.50 -8.53
N LEU A 157 4.29 5.95 -8.03
CA LEU A 157 4.24 4.51 -7.81
C LEU A 157 4.08 3.79 -9.16
N PRO A 158 4.96 2.80 -9.46
CA PRO A 158 4.89 2.09 -10.72
C PRO A 158 3.58 1.30 -10.83
N HIS A 159 3.03 1.27 -12.03
CA HIS A 159 1.92 0.37 -12.33
C HIS A 159 2.45 -1.07 -12.42
N PHE A 160 1.86 -1.98 -11.66
CA PHE A 160 2.21 -3.41 -11.69
C PHE A 160 1.11 -4.19 -12.39
N ASP A 161 1.50 -4.96 -13.37
CA ASP A 161 0.60 -5.85 -14.10
C ASP A 161 0.26 -7.10 -13.28
N GLN A 162 -1.04 -7.40 -13.15
CA GLN A 162 -1.57 -8.57 -12.45
C GLN A 162 -2.10 -9.66 -13.41
N SER A 163 -1.90 -9.50 -14.71
CA SER A 163 -2.44 -10.43 -15.72
C SER A 163 -2.08 -11.88 -15.44
N ARG A 164 -0.83 -12.14 -15.03
CA ARG A 164 -0.36 -13.50 -14.68
C ARG A 164 -1.12 -14.11 -13.50
N THR A 165 -1.42 -13.31 -12.49
CA THR A 165 -2.20 -13.78 -11.33
C THR A 165 -3.63 -14.08 -11.73
N LYS A 166 -4.24 -13.19 -12.51
CA LYS A 166 -5.60 -13.35 -13.05
C LYS A 166 -5.70 -14.59 -13.97
N GLU A 167 -4.72 -14.78 -14.85
CA GLU A 167 -4.65 -15.94 -15.76
C GLU A 167 -4.60 -17.28 -15.00
N VAL A 168 -3.71 -17.38 -14.01
CA VAL A 168 -3.53 -18.62 -13.24
C VAL A 168 -4.75 -18.93 -12.38
N LEU A 169 -5.38 -17.93 -11.80
CA LEU A 169 -6.56 -18.09 -10.95
C LEU A 169 -7.84 -18.29 -11.77
N GLY A 170 -7.96 -17.71 -12.96
CA GLY A 170 -9.17 -17.78 -13.79
C GLY A 170 -10.42 -17.41 -12.98
N ASP A 171 -11.42 -18.29 -12.94
CA ASP A 171 -12.69 -18.07 -12.23
C ASP A 171 -12.54 -17.95 -10.70
N ALA A 172 -11.40 -18.36 -10.14
CA ALA A 172 -11.10 -18.17 -8.71
C ALA A 172 -10.64 -16.75 -8.37
N TRP A 173 -10.32 -15.93 -9.37
CA TRP A 173 -10.01 -14.52 -9.16
C TRP A 173 -11.26 -13.76 -8.68
N SER A 174 -11.09 -12.86 -7.76
CA SER A 174 -12.10 -11.88 -7.36
C SER A 174 -11.48 -10.49 -7.34
N GLU A 175 -12.21 -9.50 -7.86
CA GLU A 175 -11.75 -8.12 -7.81
C GLU A 175 -11.66 -7.63 -6.36
N CYS A 176 -10.72 -6.72 -6.11
CA CYS A 176 -10.60 -6.08 -4.80
C CYS A 176 -11.91 -5.34 -4.48
N PRO A 177 -12.52 -5.58 -3.31
CA PRO A 177 -13.70 -4.84 -2.92
C PRO A 177 -13.39 -3.34 -2.79
N PRO A 178 -14.39 -2.46 -2.91
CA PRO A 178 -14.20 -1.06 -2.56
C PRO A 178 -13.65 -0.97 -1.13
N TYR A 179 -12.49 -0.35 -0.99
CA TYR A 179 -11.87 -0.17 0.30
C TYR A 179 -12.20 1.22 0.80
N GLN A 180 -12.96 1.27 1.87
CA GLN A 180 -13.19 2.49 2.63
C GLN A 180 -12.58 2.27 4.00
N PHE A 181 -11.65 3.14 4.37
CA PHE A 181 -11.22 3.22 5.75
C PHE A 181 -12.41 3.67 6.60
N ASP A 182 -12.92 2.81 7.43
CA ASP A 182 -13.86 3.17 8.47
C ASP A 182 -13.12 3.03 9.81
N PHE A 183 -12.62 4.14 10.26
CA PHE A 183 -11.97 4.24 11.55
C PHE A 183 -13.02 4.52 12.63
N ALA A 184 -13.91 3.56 12.88
CA ALA A 184 -14.65 3.56 14.13
C ALA A 184 -13.65 3.18 15.24
N LEU A 185 -12.97 4.18 15.76
CA LEU A 185 -12.25 4.13 17.03
C LEU A 185 -13.24 4.42 18.16
#